data_451aec0fdc4e9827fca290e0609a2252
#
_entry.id   451aec0fdc4e9827fca290e0609a2252
#
_cell.length_a   1.000
_cell.length_b   1.000
_cell.length_c   1.000
_cell.angle_alpha   90.00
_cell.angle_beta   90.00
_cell.angle_gamma   90.00
#
_symmetry.space_group_name_H-M   'P 1'
#
loop_
_entity.id
_entity.type
_entity.pdbx_description
1 polymer ?
#
loop_
_entity_poly.entity_id
_entity_poly.type
_entity_poly.pdbx_seq_one_letter_code
_entity_poly.pdbx_strand_id
1 'polypeptide(L)'
;YQVPVYATEGTINCILNNKTVGKVDSDLFNVIKPDRDFSIKDIELLPLHISHDAADPVCYRFFEKEKSCAVVTDLGEYDDKLVSSLQNLDAVLIESNHDVNMLQTGSYPYSLKQRIWGNKGHLSNEACGRLLNRLLSDRLLS
;
A
#
# COMPACT_ATOMS: atom_id res chain seq x y z
N TYR A 1 16.48 17.69 6.90
CA TYR A 1 15.85 18.15 5.66
C TYR A 1 14.44 18.64 5.98
N GLN A 2 14.09 19.86 5.53
CA GLN A 2 12.72 20.40 5.66
C GLN A 2 11.96 20.06 4.37
N VAL A 3 11.45 18.83 4.26
CA VAL A 3 10.64 18.37 3.13
C VAL A 3 9.21 18.14 3.59
N PRO A 4 8.19 18.54 2.80
CA PRO A 4 6.79 18.21 3.12
C PRO A 4 6.58 16.70 3.18
N VAL A 5 5.81 16.26 4.16
CA VAL A 5 5.42 14.85 4.34
C VAL A 5 3.91 14.75 4.18
N TYR A 6 3.45 13.89 3.27
CA TYR A 6 2.04 13.64 3.01
C TYR A 6 1.66 12.28 3.57
N ALA A 7 0.76 12.25 4.54
CA ALA A 7 0.31 11.01 5.15
C ALA A 7 -1.12 11.13 5.69
N THR A 8 -1.75 9.99 5.95
CA THR A 8 -3.06 9.94 6.61
C THR A 8 -2.96 10.45 8.04
N GLU A 9 -4.08 10.92 8.59
CA GLU A 9 -4.14 11.45 9.96
C GLU A 9 -3.69 10.40 11.00
N GLY A 10 -4.11 9.14 10.83
CA GLY A 10 -3.71 8.05 11.72
C GLY A 10 -2.21 7.80 11.70
N THR A 11 -1.59 7.83 10.52
CA THR A 11 -0.12 7.70 10.36
C THR A 11 0.62 8.87 11.01
N ILE A 12 0.17 10.11 10.77
CA ILE A 12 0.79 11.30 11.36
C ILE A 12 0.71 11.26 12.90
N ASN A 13 -0.46 10.92 13.44
CA ASN A 13 -0.63 10.80 14.88
C ASN A 13 0.29 9.72 15.49
N CYS A 14 0.46 8.59 14.81
CA CYS A 14 1.41 7.56 15.21
C CYS A 14 2.86 8.07 15.24
N ILE A 15 3.29 8.81 14.22
CA ILE A 15 4.64 9.38 14.12
C ILE A 15 4.88 10.38 15.25
N LEU A 16 3.96 11.33 15.44
CA LEU A 16 4.11 12.40 16.44
C LEU A 16 4.09 11.87 17.89
N ASN A 17 3.37 10.78 18.13
CA ASN A 17 3.32 10.13 19.46
C ASN A 17 4.41 9.08 19.69
N ASN A 18 5.23 8.78 18.67
CA ASN A 18 6.27 7.76 18.78
C ASN A 18 7.57 8.36 19.30
N LYS A 19 7.90 8.04 20.55
CA LYS A 19 9.11 8.53 21.22
C LYS A 19 10.44 8.11 20.56
N THR A 20 10.42 7.06 19.74
CA THR A 20 11.64 6.56 19.07
C THR A 20 11.97 7.34 17.79
N VAL A 21 11.00 8.03 17.19
CA VAL A 21 11.20 8.85 15.98
C VAL A 21 11.92 10.16 16.29
N GLY A 22 11.96 10.59 17.57
CA GLY A 22 12.50 11.86 17.97
C GLY A 22 11.53 13.02 17.69
N LYS A 23 12.04 14.25 17.80
CA LYS A 23 11.22 15.45 17.59
C LYS A 23 11.12 15.76 16.10
N VAL A 24 9.91 15.66 15.57
CA VAL A 24 9.57 16.03 14.18
C VAL A 24 8.77 17.32 14.20
N ASP A 25 9.06 18.21 13.25
CA ASP A 25 8.30 19.45 13.07
C ASP A 25 6.93 19.15 12.51
N SER A 26 5.89 19.47 13.25
CA SER A 26 4.49 19.22 12.84
C SER A 26 4.08 19.97 11.56
N ASP A 27 4.72 21.11 11.29
CA ASP A 27 4.39 21.96 10.14
C ASP A 27 4.82 21.34 8.79
N LEU A 28 5.63 20.28 8.83
CA LEU A 28 6.01 19.52 7.64
C LEU A 28 4.91 18.57 7.17
N PHE A 29 3.94 18.21 8.02
CA PHE A 29 2.92 17.23 7.68
C PHE A 29 1.73 17.85 6.94
N ASN A 30 1.35 17.19 5.86
CA ASN A 30 0.16 17.47 5.07
C ASN A 30 -0.77 16.26 5.18
N VAL A 31 -1.95 16.45 5.76
CA VAL A 31 -2.93 15.38 5.92
C VAL A 31 -3.57 15.06 4.57
N ILE A 32 -3.48 13.79 4.16
CA ILE A 32 -4.21 13.25 3.02
C ILE A 32 -5.35 12.35 3.50
N LYS A 33 -6.32 12.10 2.63
CA LYS A 33 -7.48 11.23 2.93
C LYS A 33 -7.50 10.07 1.94
N PRO A 34 -7.71 8.83 2.42
CA PRO A 34 -7.93 7.70 1.52
C PRO A 34 -9.09 7.97 0.55
N ASP A 35 -8.96 7.49 -0.68
CA ASP A 35 -9.93 7.65 -1.77
C ASP A 35 -10.20 9.11 -2.19
N ARG A 36 -9.29 10.03 -1.87
CA ARG A 36 -9.32 11.42 -2.33
C ARG A 36 -7.99 11.79 -2.96
N ASP A 37 -8.05 12.18 -4.20
CA ASP A 37 -6.90 12.66 -4.96
C ASP A 37 -6.34 13.98 -4.41
N PHE A 38 -5.06 14.15 -4.58
CA PHE A 38 -4.32 15.39 -4.31
C PHE A 38 -3.15 15.50 -5.27
N SER A 39 -2.58 16.70 -5.40
CA SER A 39 -1.47 16.92 -6.33
C SER A 39 -0.22 17.40 -5.61
N ILE A 40 0.92 16.92 -6.07
CA ILE A 40 2.23 17.44 -5.72
C ILE A 40 2.89 17.89 -7.03
N LYS A 41 2.95 19.20 -7.24
CA LYS A 41 3.34 19.81 -8.53
C LYS A 41 2.47 19.25 -9.66
N ASP A 42 3.07 18.60 -10.66
CA ASP A 42 2.43 18.11 -11.86
C ASP A 42 1.95 16.66 -11.73
N ILE A 43 2.19 16.02 -10.57
CA ILE A 43 1.80 14.64 -10.30
C ILE A 43 0.53 14.65 -9.47
N GLU A 44 -0.52 13.99 -9.96
CA GLU A 44 -1.72 13.67 -9.21
C GLU A 44 -1.57 12.32 -8.51
N LEU A 45 -1.99 12.26 -7.26
CA LEU A 45 -1.89 11.07 -6.41
C LEU A 45 -3.26 10.69 -5.89
N LEU A 46 -3.59 9.41 -5.97
CA LEU A 46 -4.77 8.82 -5.33
C LEU A 46 -4.31 7.82 -4.26
N PRO A 47 -4.41 8.17 -2.97
CA PRO A 47 -4.19 7.22 -1.89
C PRO A 47 -5.39 6.26 -1.79
N LEU A 48 -5.14 4.96 -1.83
CA LEU A 48 -6.14 3.92 -1.71
C LEU A 48 -5.96 3.21 -0.38
N HIS A 49 -7.04 3.06 0.40
CA HIS A 49 -6.99 2.31 1.65
C HIS A 49 -6.65 0.83 1.38
N ILE A 50 -5.76 0.27 2.19
CA ILE A 50 -5.34 -1.13 2.10
C ILE A 50 -5.49 -1.86 3.44
N SER A 51 -5.55 -3.18 3.38
CA SER A 51 -5.62 -4.04 4.56
C SER A 51 -4.21 -4.32 5.09
N HIS A 52 -3.81 -3.59 6.15
CA HIS A 52 -2.55 -3.78 6.85
C HIS A 52 -2.67 -3.45 8.32
N ASP A 53 -1.75 -3.92 9.17
CA ASP A 53 -1.75 -3.69 10.61
C ASP A 53 -1.11 -2.33 11.03
N ALA A 54 -0.96 -1.40 10.09
CA ALA A 54 -0.57 -0.02 10.37
C ALA A 54 -1.77 0.85 10.81
N ALA A 55 -1.49 2.06 11.31
CA ALA A 55 -2.51 2.91 11.93
C ALA A 55 -3.60 3.42 10.96
N ASP A 56 -3.24 3.68 9.71
CA ASP A 56 -4.16 4.14 8.66
C ASP A 56 -3.47 3.96 7.29
N PRO A 57 -3.32 2.68 6.85
CA PRO A 57 -2.46 2.32 5.74
C PRO A 57 -3.10 2.65 4.40
N VAL A 58 -2.27 3.16 3.48
CA VAL A 58 -2.66 3.43 2.10
C VAL A 58 -1.56 2.99 1.13
N CYS A 59 -1.97 2.54 -0.05
CA CYS A 59 -1.11 2.49 -1.22
C CYS A 59 -1.38 3.69 -2.13
N TYR A 60 -0.55 3.90 -3.13
CA TYR A 60 -0.66 5.09 -3.98
C TYR A 60 -0.76 4.73 -5.45
N ARG A 61 -1.69 5.39 -6.12
CA ARG A 61 -1.74 5.49 -7.57
C ARG A 61 -1.30 6.89 -7.98
N PHE A 62 -0.46 6.98 -9.02
CA PHE A 62 0.15 8.20 -9.52
C PHE A 62 -0.29 8.43 -10.95
N PHE A 63 -0.53 9.69 -11.28
CA PHE A 63 -0.89 10.11 -12.64
C PHE A 63 -0.05 11.31 -13.06
N GLU A 64 0.47 11.26 -14.25
CA GLU A 64 1.06 12.40 -14.94
C GLU A 64 0.67 12.35 -16.42
N LYS A 65 -0.11 13.34 -16.88
CA LYS A 65 -0.68 13.36 -18.24
C LYS A 65 -1.49 12.08 -18.54
N GLU A 66 -1.05 11.31 -19.54
CA GLU A 66 -1.70 10.06 -19.95
C GLU A 66 -1.04 8.82 -19.30
N LYS A 67 -0.09 9.00 -18.38
CA LYS A 67 0.62 7.91 -17.73
C LYS A 67 0.17 7.69 -16.31
N SER A 68 0.07 6.42 -15.94
CA SER A 68 -0.31 6.05 -14.58
C SER A 68 0.48 4.86 -14.06
N CYS A 69 0.83 4.91 -12.78
CA CYS A 69 1.42 3.78 -12.10
C CYS A 69 0.88 3.66 -10.67
N ALA A 70 1.12 2.51 -10.05
CA ALA A 70 0.78 2.32 -8.64
C ALA A 70 1.90 1.60 -7.88
N VAL A 71 2.01 1.91 -6.59
CA VAL A 71 2.86 1.21 -5.63
C VAL A 71 1.95 0.63 -4.55
N VAL A 72 1.90 -0.70 -4.48
CA VAL A 72 1.00 -1.48 -3.63
C VAL A 72 1.83 -2.45 -2.80
N THR A 73 2.30 -1.97 -1.66
CA THR A 73 3.08 -2.74 -0.68
C THR A 73 2.33 -2.81 0.65
N ASP A 74 2.78 -3.67 1.54
CA ASP A 74 2.17 -3.86 2.86
C ASP A 74 0.67 -4.19 2.80
N LEU A 75 0.33 -5.18 1.97
CA LEU A 75 -1.03 -5.58 1.65
C LEU A 75 -1.30 -7.02 2.09
N GLY A 76 -2.13 -7.23 3.11
CA GLY A 76 -2.51 -8.57 3.58
C GLY A 76 -3.55 -9.25 2.68
N GLU A 77 -4.59 -8.52 2.31
CA GLU A 77 -5.64 -8.95 1.39
C GLU A 77 -6.15 -7.80 0.54
N TYR A 78 -6.80 -8.11 -0.59
CA TYR A 78 -7.39 -7.12 -1.49
C TYR A 78 -8.84 -7.46 -1.81
N ASP A 79 -9.64 -6.43 -2.01
CA ASP A 79 -11.04 -6.50 -2.42
C ASP A 79 -11.24 -6.08 -3.89
N ASP A 80 -12.47 -6.19 -4.37
CA ASP A 80 -12.83 -5.81 -5.74
C ASP A 80 -12.70 -4.30 -5.98
N LYS A 81 -12.84 -3.47 -4.95
CA LYS A 81 -12.65 -2.02 -5.04
C LYS A 81 -11.19 -1.70 -5.36
N LEU A 82 -10.25 -2.30 -4.62
CA LEU A 82 -8.82 -2.11 -4.87
C LEU A 82 -8.44 -2.62 -6.27
N VAL A 83 -8.91 -3.81 -6.66
CA VAL A 83 -8.66 -4.35 -8.02
C VAL A 83 -9.16 -3.39 -9.09
N SER A 84 -10.39 -2.88 -8.97
CA SER A 84 -10.95 -1.91 -9.93
C SER A 84 -10.13 -0.61 -9.99
N SER A 85 -9.62 -0.15 -8.85
CA SER A 85 -8.78 1.05 -8.77
C SER A 85 -7.38 0.87 -9.37
N LEU A 86 -6.91 -0.36 -9.52
CA LEU A 86 -5.60 -0.69 -10.09
C LEU A 86 -5.65 -1.08 -11.58
N GLN A 87 -6.81 -0.99 -12.22
CA GLN A 87 -6.94 -1.28 -13.65
C GLN A 87 -6.37 -0.18 -14.54
N ASN A 88 -6.01 -0.54 -15.76
CA ASN A 88 -5.53 0.37 -16.80
C ASN A 88 -4.29 1.20 -16.41
N LEU A 89 -3.41 0.63 -15.60
CA LEU A 89 -2.11 1.22 -15.27
C LEU A 89 -1.08 0.92 -16.35
N ASP A 90 -0.16 1.87 -16.60
CA ASP A 90 1.03 1.63 -17.43
C ASP A 90 2.06 0.77 -16.68
N ALA A 91 2.15 0.93 -15.36
CA ALA A 91 3.05 0.15 -14.51
C ALA A 91 2.47 -0.06 -13.11
N VAL A 92 2.80 -1.19 -12.49
CA VAL A 92 2.45 -1.47 -11.09
C VAL A 92 3.60 -2.16 -10.37
N LEU A 93 3.89 -1.70 -9.15
CA LEU A 93 4.77 -2.38 -8.20
C LEU A 93 3.87 -2.99 -7.11
N ILE A 94 3.83 -4.31 -7.05
CA ILE A 94 3.04 -5.07 -6.06
C ILE A 94 3.98 -5.92 -5.23
N GLU A 95 3.73 -6.03 -3.92
CA GLU A 95 4.50 -6.94 -3.09
C GLU A 95 4.23 -8.41 -3.44
N SER A 96 5.27 -9.21 -3.30
CA SER A 96 5.25 -10.67 -3.35
C SER A 96 6.13 -11.14 -2.20
N ASN A 97 5.54 -11.20 -1.00
CA ASN A 97 6.30 -11.20 0.25
C ASN A 97 6.85 -12.58 0.63
N HIS A 98 6.05 -13.64 0.47
CA HIS A 98 6.42 -14.95 0.97
C HIS A 98 5.81 -16.08 0.17
N ASP A 99 6.53 -17.19 0.11
CA ASP A 99 5.98 -18.51 -0.20
C ASP A 99 5.29 -19.09 1.05
N VAL A 100 4.06 -19.58 0.89
CA VAL A 100 3.24 -20.06 2.02
C VAL A 100 3.89 -21.27 2.72
N ASN A 101 4.45 -22.22 1.96
CA ASN A 101 5.08 -23.40 2.53
C ASN A 101 6.37 -23.03 3.27
N MET A 102 7.19 -22.17 2.67
CA MET A 102 8.42 -21.69 3.31
C MET A 102 8.13 -20.91 4.60
N LEU A 103 7.08 -20.08 4.61
CA LEU A 103 6.66 -19.37 5.82
C LEU A 103 6.22 -20.36 6.90
N GLN A 104 5.41 -21.37 6.55
CA GLN A 104 4.90 -22.36 7.50
C GLN A 104 6.02 -23.22 8.10
N THR A 105 6.97 -23.68 7.29
CA THR A 105 8.05 -24.58 7.72
C THR A 105 9.28 -23.84 8.25
N GLY A 106 9.42 -22.54 7.96
CA GLY A 106 10.56 -21.74 8.36
C GLY A 106 10.70 -21.55 9.88
N SER A 107 11.81 -20.96 10.30
CA SER A 107 12.19 -20.83 11.72
C SER A 107 11.54 -19.67 12.47
N TYR A 108 10.70 -18.86 11.81
CA TYR A 108 10.03 -17.75 12.48
C TYR A 108 9.11 -18.19 13.62
N PRO A 109 9.01 -17.41 14.71
CA PRO A 109 8.03 -17.66 15.77
C PRO A 109 6.60 -17.75 15.22
N TYR A 110 5.77 -18.60 15.79
CA TYR A 110 4.40 -18.83 15.32
C TYR A 110 3.56 -17.54 15.24
N SER A 111 3.71 -16.66 16.23
CA SER A 111 3.02 -15.36 16.23
C SER A 111 3.40 -14.46 15.05
N LEU A 112 4.68 -14.47 14.65
CA LEU A 112 5.14 -13.73 13.49
C LEU A 112 4.61 -14.34 12.18
N LYS A 113 4.59 -15.68 12.08
CA LYS A 113 3.98 -16.36 10.93
C LYS A 113 2.51 -16.02 10.77
N GLN A 114 1.74 -16.01 11.87
CA GLN A 114 0.34 -15.63 11.87
C GLN A 114 0.13 -14.16 11.47
N ARG A 115 0.98 -13.26 11.95
CA ARG A 115 0.93 -11.84 11.56
C ARG A 115 1.20 -11.67 10.08
N ILE A 116 2.24 -12.31 9.53
CA ILE A 116 2.58 -12.22 8.10
C ILE A 116 1.45 -12.77 7.24
N TRP A 117 0.91 -13.93 7.58
CA TRP A 117 -0.13 -14.63 6.80
C TRP A 117 -1.54 -14.06 7.00
N GLY A 118 -1.76 -13.24 8.04
CA GLY A 118 -3.08 -12.68 8.35
C GLY A 118 -3.57 -11.69 7.30
N ASN A 119 -4.88 -11.44 7.28
CA ASN A 119 -5.53 -10.50 6.35
C ASN A 119 -4.99 -9.06 6.45
N LYS A 120 -4.30 -8.73 7.53
CA LYS A 120 -3.61 -7.46 7.75
C LYS A 120 -2.08 -7.61 7.72
N GLY A 121 -1.58 -8.71 7.23
CA GLY A 121 -0.16 -8.99 7.09
C GLY A 121 0.39 -8.57 5.72
N HIS A 122 0.91 -9.57 5.00
CA HIS A 122 1.55 -9.37 3.70
C HIS A 122 1.07 -10.36 2.66
N LEU A 123 1.07 -9.94 1.40
CA LEU A 123 0.59 -10.72 0.28
C LEU A 123 1.55 -11.87 -0.04
N SER A 124 1.02 -13.10 -0.11
CA SER A 124 1.82 -14.25 -0.55
C SER A 124 2.10 -14.18 -2.05
N ASN A 125 3.12 -14.95 -2.49
CA ASN A 125 3.48 -15.04 -3.91
C ASN A 125 2.29 -15.49 -4.77
N GLU A 126 1.50 -16.48 -4.29
CA GLU A 126 0.32 -16.97 -4.99
C GLU A 126 -0.81 -15.93 -5.04
N ALA A 127 -0.99 -15.16 -3.95
CA ALA A 127 -2.01 -14.10 -3.91
C ALA A 127 -1.61 -12.94 -4.84
N CYS A 128 -0.34 -12.57 -4.88
CA CYS A 128 0.22 -11.62 -5.84
C CYS A 128 -0.04 -12.08 -7.29
N GLY A 129 0.26 -13.36 -7.60
CA GLY A 129 0.01 -13.93 -8.92
C GLY A 129 -1.47 -13.90 -9.31
N ARG A 130 -2.39 -14.18 -8.38
CA ARG A 130 -3.84 -14.05 -8.63
C ARG A 130 -4.26 -12.61 -8.87
N LEU A 131 -3.73 -11.64 -8.12
CA LEU A 131 -4.01 -10.21 -8.33
C LEU A 131 -3.54 -9.77 -9.72
N LEU A 132 -2.29 -10.09 -10.08
CA LEU A 132 -1.76 -9.77 -11.40
C LEU A 132 -2.60 -10.39 -12.53
N ASN A 133 -3.02 -11.65 -12.37
CA ASN A 133 -3.87 -12.31 -13.35
C ASN A 133 -5.23 -11.59 -13.53
N ARG A 134 -5.85 -11.12 -12.45
CA ARG A 134 -7.08 -10.31 -12.52
C ARG A 134 -6.85 -9.00 -13.27
N LEU A 135 -5.78 -8.27 -12.96
CA LEU A 135 -5.46 -7.00 -13.60
C LEU A 135 -5.15 -7.14 -15.10
N LEU A 136 -4.57 -8.28 -15.51
CA LEU A 136 -4.26 -8.56 -16.91
C LEU A 136 -5.47 -9.08 -17.68
N SER A 137 -6.33 -9.90 -17.08
CA SER A 137 -7.50 -10.49 -17.74
C SER A 137 -8.50 -9.42 -18.15
N ASP A 138 -8.69 -8.38 -17.34
CA ASP A 138 -9.60 -7.28 -17.65
C ASP A 138 -9.09 -6.38 -18.80
N ARG A 139 -7.78 -6.42 -19.11
CA ARG A 139 -7.20 -5.76 -20.30
C ARG A 139 -7.41 -6.53 -21.60
N LEU A 140 -7.61 -7.85 -21.52
CA LEU A 140 -7.81 -8.71 -22.70
C LEU A 140 -9.27 -8.76 -23.15
N LEU A 141 -10.19 -8.22 -22.36
CA LEU A 141 -11.63 -8.18 -22.64
C LEU A 141 -12.14 -6.79 -23.03
N SER A 142 -11.28 -5.78 -23.06
CA SER A 142 -11.56 -4.41 -23.51
C SER A 142 -10.95 -4.15 -24.89
#